data_0df3d2824d863340e7a9110c3e521126
#
_entry.id   0df3d2824d863340e7a9110c3e521126
#
_cell.length_a   1.000
_cell.length_b   1.000
_cell.length_c   1.000
_cell.angle_alpha   90.00
_cell.angle_beta   90.00
_cell.angle_gamma   90.00
#
_symmetry.space_group_name_H-M   'P 1'
#
loop_
_entity.id
_entity.type
_entity.pdbx_description
1 polymer ?
#
loop_
_entity_poly.entity_id
_entity_poly.type
_entity_poly.pdbx_seq_one_letter_code
_entity_poly.pdbx_strand_id
1 'polypeptide(L)'
;MVGFFVALSAARGQQIDVSMMLAALALPAGLGAPIIAILGITSDWQHRDVIKFLALQPARGTMLLAKYLAVAAFALGIVMIISVVAVAVAALVSAVQGTDLMLGDLLQSARLLVCVSVIGSFSGAAIASAFLSTPIAIVFVLFQSFVFDSLIGLFAGTATPFVQSATLSNVLIEGGNVWAALSSALIWIAIPGAIGVWRNLATNVT
;
A
#
# COMPACT_ATOMS: atom_id res chain seq x y z
N MET A 1 8.76 -14.48 5.14
CA MET A 1 9.85 -13.51 4.96
C MET A 1 10.49 -13.11 6.27
N VAL A 2 9.74 -12.55 7.24
CA VAL A 2 10.29 -12.16 8.56
C VAL A 2 10.98 -13.32 9.26
N GLY A 3 10.35 -14.50 9.34
CA GLY A 3 10.97 -15.71 9.94
C GLY A 3 12.27 -16.14 9.26
N PHE A 4 12.40 -15.94 7.95
CA PHE A 4 13.64 -16.24 7.23
C PHE A 4 14.77 -15.27 7.59
N PHE A 5 14.48 -13.95 7.69
CA PHE A 5 15.45 -12.96 8.12
C PHE A 5 15.90 -13.18 9.56
N VAL A 6 14.96 -13.47 10.46
CA VAL A 6 15.27 -13.80 11.87
C VAL A 6 16.14 -15.06 11.96
N ALA A 7 15.78 -16.12 11.23
CA ALA A 7 16.56 -17.35 11.21
C ALA A 7 17.96 -17.16 10.61
N LEU A 8 18.09 -16.30 9.59
CA LEU A 8 19.37 -16.04 8.93
C LEU A 8 20.32 -15.20 9.82
N SER A 9 19.80 -14.16 10.48
CA SER A 9 20.59 -13.35 11.44
C SER A 9 20.99 -14.18 12.65
N ALA A 10 20.07 -14.99 13.16
CA ALA A 10 20.32 -15.92 14.25
C ALA A 10 21.40 -16.96 13.92
N ALA A 11 21.34 -17.57 12.72
CA ALA A 11 22.34 -18.54 12.26
C ALA A 11 23.74 -17.94 12.08
N ARG A 12 23.83 -16.62 11.91
CA ARG A 12 25.09 -15.89 11.75
C ARG A 12 25.63 -15.28 13.06
N GLY A 13 24.94 -15.46 14.18
CA GLY A 13 25.31 -14.83 15.46
C GLY A 13 25.25 -13.29 15.41
N GLN A 14 24.46 -12.72 14.48
CA GLN A 14 24.27 -11.29 14.35
C GLN A 14 23.16 -10.81 15.29
N GLN A 15 23.31 -9.60 15.80
CA GLN A 15 22.27 -8.94 16.60
C GLN A 15 21.00 -8.77 15.78
N ILE A 16 19.84 -8.97 16.41
CA ILE A 16 18.55 -8.85 15.74
C ILE A 16 18.13 -7.38 15.75
N ASP A 17 18.16 -6.74 14.58
CA ASP A 17 17.71 -5.37 14.42
C ASP A 17 16.22 -5.34 14.02
N VAL A 18 15.38 -4.86 14.95
CA VAL A 18 13.93 -4.75 14.77
C VAL A 18 13.58 -3.72 13.70
N SER A 19 14.35 -2.64 13.59
CA SER A 19 14.10 -1.60 12.58
C SER A 19 14.27 -2.15 11.17
N MET A 20 15.29 -2.96 10.95
CA MET A 20 15.56 -3.61 9.67
C MET A 20 14.47 -4.64 9.31
N MET A 21 13.95 -5.36 10.31
CA MET A 21 12.82 -6.28 10.10
C MET A 21 11.54 -5.54 9.71
N LEU A 22 11.24 -4.44 10.38
CA LEU A 22 10.08 -3.61 10.03
C LEU A 22 10.24 -2.98 8.65
N ALA A 23 11.43 -2.48 8.31
CA ALA A 23 11.71 -1.95 6.98
C ALA A 23 11.54 -3.03 5.90
N ALA A 24 11.93 -4.28 6.16
CA ALA A 24 11.72 -5.40 5.23
C ALA A 24 10.24 -5.72 4.99
N LEU A 25 9.34 -5.38 5.94
CA LEU A 25 7.90 -5.52 5.76
C LEU A 25 7.30 -4.47 4.80
N ALA A 26 8.02 -3.40 4.50
CA ALA A 26 7.54 -2.38 3.56
C ALA A 26 7.32 -2.95 2.14
N LEU A 27 8.12 -3.92 1.71
CA LEU A 27 7.94 -4.59 0.41
C LEU A 27 6.61 -5.35 0.31
N PRO A 28 6.31 -6.33 1.19
CA PRO A 28 5.02 -7.01 1.14
C PRO A 28 3.84 -6.08 1.47
N ALA A 29 4.03 -5.05 2.30
CA ALA A 29 3.00 -4.06 2.57
C ALA A 29 2.69 -3.20 1.34
N GLY A 30 3.72 -2.79 0.59
CA GLY A 30 3.57 -2.00 -0.64
C GLY A 30 2.82 -2.74 -1.75
N LEU A 31 2.88 -4.07 -1.78
CA LEU A 31 2.12 -4.89 -2.73
C LEU A 31 0.76 -5.33 -2.14
N GLY A 32 0.73 -5.68 -0.88
CA GLY A 32 -0.47 -6.20 -0.23
C GLY A 32 -1.54 -5.14 0.00
N ALA A 33 -1.14 -3.94 0.44
CA ALA A 33 -2.08 -2.86 0.70
C ALA A 33 -2.93 -2.46 -0.52
N PRO A 34 -2.35 -2.21 -1.71
CA PRO A 34 -3.15 -1.94 -2.91
C PRO A 34 -4.02 -3.13 -3.32
N ILE A 35 -3.55 -4.38 -3.17
CA ILE A 35 -4.35 -5.57 -3.51
C ILE A 35 -5.58 -5.67 -2.58
N ILE A 36 -5.39 -5.48 -1.28
CA ILE A 36 -6.49 -5.44 -0.30
C ILE A 36 -7.49 -4.35 -0.66
N ALA A 37 -6.98 -3.17 -1.05
CA ALA A 37 -7.81 -2.06 -1.48
C ALA A 37 -8.64 -2.39 -2.73
N ILE A 38 -8.02 -3.02 -3.72
CA ILE A 38 -8.71 -3.47 -4.94
C ILE A 38 -9.84 -4.43 -4.58
N LEU A 39 -9.56 -5.45 -3.77
CA LEU A 39 -10.56 -6.43 -3.35
C LEU A 39 -11.74 -5.76 -2.62
N GLY A 40 -11.47 -4.82 -1.70
CA GLY A 40 -12.49 -4.10 -0.96
C GLY A 40 -13.38 -3.22 -1.83
N ILE A 41 -12.81 -2.56 -2.85
CA ILE A 41 -13.58 -1.68 -3.75
C ILE A 41 -14.37 -2.49 -4.78
N THR A 42 -13.79 -3.56 -5.34
CA THR A 42 -14.41 -4.31 -6.45
C THR A 42 -15.33 -5.43 -6.01
N SER A 43 -15.30 -5.86 -4.74
CA SER A 43 -16.13 -6.96 -4.22
C SER A 43 -17.63 -6.75 -4.47
N ASP A 44 -18.15 -5.55 -4.26
CA ASP A 44 -19.56 -5.25 -4.42
C ASP A 44 -20.01 -5.30 -5.88
N TRP A 45 -19.12 -4.95 -6.81
CA TRP A 45 -19.41 -5.05 -8.24
C TRP A 45 -19.49 -6.49 -8.70
N GLN A 46 -18.68 -7.38 -8.15
CA GLN A 46 -18.69 -8.80 -8.48
C GLN A 46 -19.94 -9.51 -7.98
N HIS A 47 -20.45 -9.14 -6.80
CA HIS A 47 -21.62 -9.79 -6.18
C HIS A 47 -22.95 -9.13 -6.53
N ARG A 48 -22.98 -8.11 -7.43
CA ARG A 48 -24.15 -7.32 -7.77
C ARG A 48 -24.86 -6.65 -6.58
N ASP A 49 -24.21 -6.56 -5.43
CA ASP A 49 -24.75 -5.92 -4.23
C ASP A 49 -24.82 -4.40 -4.36
N VAL A 50 -24.11 -3.83 -5.33
CA VAL A 50 -24.19 -2.40 -5.69
C VAL A 50 -25.63 -1.93 -5.90
N ILE A 51 -26.50 -2.76 -6.51
CA ILE A 51 -27.91 -2.42 -6.76
C ILE A 51 -28.66 -2.21 -5.44
N LYS A 52 -28.42 -3.08 -4.45
CA LYS A 52 -29.05 -2.97 -3.12
C LYS A 52 -28.61 -1.73 -2.37
N PHE A 53 -27.31 -1.43 -2.41
CA PHE A 53 -26.74 -0.25 -1.75
C PHE A 53 -27.19 1.06 -2.40
N LEU A 54 -27.29 1.11 -3.72
CA LEU A 54 -27.77 2.29 -4.45
C LEU A 54 -29.26 2.57 -4.22
N ALA A 55 -30.06 1.54 -3.94
CA ALA A 55 -31.46 1.71 -3.58
C ALA A 55 -31.66 2.28 -2.17
N LEU A 56 -30.73 2.02 -1.25
CA LEU A 56 -30.80 2.45 0.15
C LEU A 56 -30.14 3.81 0.39
N GLN A 57 -29.20 4.22 -0.44
CA GLN A 57 -28.40 5.44 -0.19
C GLN A 57 -28.15 6.23 -1.49
N PRO A 58 -28.85 7.36 -1.70
CA PRO A 58 -28.73 8.16 -2.93
C PRO A 58 -27.38 8.89 -3.07
N ALA A 59 -26.60 9.02 -1.99
CA ALA A 59 -25.33 9.75 -1.99
C ALA A 59 -24.14 8.86 -2.40
N ARG A 60 -23.99 8.61 -3.69
CA ARG A 60 -22.93 7.73 -4.27
C ARG A 60 -21.51 8.17 -3.93
N GLY A 61 -21.26 9.49 -3.84
CA GLY A 61 -19.93 10.02 -3.53
C GLY A 61 -19.49 9.75 -2.11
N THR A 62 -20.37 9.91 -1.13
CA THR A 62 -20.07 9.63 0.29
C THR A 62 -19.83 8.15 0.54
N MET A 63 -20.57 7.28 -0.14
CA MET A 63 -20.36 5.83 -0.09
C MET A 63 -18.98 5.45 -0.62
N LEU A 64 -18.55 6.01 -1.75
CA LEU A 64 -17.24 5.75 -2.32
C LEU A 64 -16.12 6.23 -1.38
N LEU A 65 -16.24 7.44 -0.83
CA LEU A 65 -15.28 7.97 0.13
C LEU A 65 -15.17 7.08 1.39
N ALA A 66 -16.32 6.66 1.94
CA ALA A 66 -16.35 5.76 3.09
C ALA A 66 -15.63 4.45 2.80
N LYS A 67 -15.77 3.88 1.60
CA LYS A 67 -15.05 2.68 1.17
C LYS A 67 -13.53 2.91 1.10
N TYR A 68 -13.08 4.02 0.52
CA TYR A 68 -11.67 4.36 0.47
C TYR A 68 -11.06 4.42 1.88
N LEU A 69 -11.75 5.09 2.81
CA LEU A 69 -11.31 5.20 4.20
C LEU A 69 -11.34 3.83 4.91
N ALA A 70 -12.39 3.04 4.72
CA ALA A 70 -12.52 1.72 5.33
C ALA A 70 -11.40 0.77 4.86
N VAL A 71 -11.09 0.77 3.56
CA VAL A 71 -10.04 -0.08 3.00
C VAL A 71 -8.66 0.36 3.47
N ALA A 72 -8.40 1.66 3.54
CA ALA A 72 -7.15 2.19 4.08
C ALA A 72 -6.99 1.83 5.58
N ALA A 73 -8.05 1.97 6.37
CA ALA A 73 -8.05 1.58 7.78
C ALA A 73 -7.82 0.07 7.96
N PHE A 74 -8.45 -0.77 7.12
CA PHE A 74 -8.28 -2.21 7.15
C PHE A 74 -6.84 -2.63 6.79
N ALA A 75 -6.26 -2.03 5.73
CA ALA A 75 -4.88 -2.29 5.34
C ALA A 75 -3.89 -1.87 6.44
N LEU A 76 -4.11 -0.70 7.08
CA LEU A 76 -3.33 -0.27 8.23
C LEU A 76 -3.46 -1.26 9.39
N GLY A 77 -4.67 -1.72 9.69
CA GLY A 77 -4.91 -2.72 10.75
C GLY A 77 -4.10 -4.00 10.52
N ILE A 78 -4.11 -4.53 9.30
CA ILE A 78 -3.32 -5.71 8.94
C ILE A 78 -1.82 -5.44 9.12
N VAL A 79 -1.31 -4.32 8.63
CA VAL A 79 0.11 -3.96 8.75
C VAL A 79 0.51 -3.82 10.22
N MET A 80 -0.33 -3.21 11.05
CA MET A 80 -0.10 -3.11 12.50
C MET A 80 -0.03 -4.48 13.16
N ILE A 81 -0.97 -5.38 12.86
CA ILE A 81 -0.96 -6.74 13.40
C ILE A 81 0.31 -7.49 12.99
N ILE A 82 0.67 -7.44 11.70
CA ILE A 82 1.89 -8.09 11.20
C ILE A 82 3.14 -7.51 11.87
N SER A 83 3.19 -6.20 12.09
CA SER A 83 4.31 -5.54 12.76
C SER A 83 4.44 -5.97 14.22
N VAL A 84 3.32 -6.04 14.95
CA VAL A 84 3.31 -6.54 16.34
C VAL A 84 3.78 -8.00 16.41
N VAL A 85 3.27 -8.85 15.52
CA VAL A 85 3.71 -10.26 15.44
C VAL A 85 5.20 -10.36 15.11
N ALA A 86 5.71 -9.54 14.18
CA ALA A 86 7.12 -9.53 13.82
C ALA A 86 8.01 -9.14 15.01
N VAL A 87 7.64 -8.10 15.74
CA VAL A 87 8.36 -7.66 16.95
C VAL A 87 8.31 -8.74 18.05
N ALA A 88 7.14 -9.35 18.27
CA ALA A 88 6.99 -10.42 19.25
C ALA A 88 7.87 -11.65 18.92
N VAL A 89 7.90 -12.04 17.64
CA VAL A 89 8.78 -13.13 17.17
C VAL A 89 10.26 -12.77 17.36
N ALA A 90 10.66 -11.55 17.03
CA ALA A 90 12.04 -11.09 17.26
C ALA A 90 12.43 -11.14 18.74
N ALA A 91 11.56 -10.67 19.63
CA ALA A 91 11.78 -10.69 21.08
C ALA A 91 11.88 -12.14 21.62
N LEU A 92 11.04 -13.04 21.14
CA LEU A 92 11.07 -14.45 21.53
C LEU A 92 12.40 -15.12 21.10
N VAL A 93 12.83 -14.89 19.86
CA VAL A 93 14.06 -15.48 19.33
C VAL A 93 15.27 -14.91 20.06
N SER A 94 15.33 -13.60 20.34
CA SER A 94 16.41 -13.00 21.11
C SER A 94 16.51 -13.57 22.52
N ALA A 95 15.37 -13.77 23.19
CA ALA A 95 15.31 -14.35 24.52
C ALA A 95 15.80 -15.82 24.55
N VAL A 96 15.46 -16.62 23.53
CA VAL A 96 15.88 -18.04 23.43
C VAL A 96 17.37 -18.16 23.11
N GLN A 97 17.91 -17.23 22.31
CA GLN A 97 19.31 -17.29 21.88
C GLN A 97 20.27 -16.49 22.76
N GLY A 98 19.76 -15.73 23.72
CA GLY A 98 20.57 -14.86 24.57
C GLY A 98 21.24 -13.72 23.77
N THR A 99 20.64 -13.30 22.62
CA THR A 99 21.17 -12.21 21.81
C THR A 99 20.46 -10.90 22.16
N ASP A 100 21.21 -9.79 22.12
CA ASP A 100 20.63 -8.47 22.39
C ASP A 100 19.72 -8.03 21.24
N LEU A 101 18.60 -7.43 21.62
CA LEU A 101 17.61 -6.90 20.71
C LEU A 101 17.94 -5.42 20.44
N MET A 102 18.35 -5.11 19.23
CA MET A 102 18.55 -3.73 18.81
C MET A 102 17.24 -3.14 18.28
N LEU A 103 16.81 -2.03 18.87
CA LEU A 103 15.60 -1.35 18.46
C LEU A 103 15.80 -0.49 17.20
N GLY A 104 17.03 -0.05 16.93
CA GLY A 104 17.33 0.79 15.76
C GLY A 104 16.44 2.04 15.67
N ASP A 105 16.20 2.53 14.46
CA ASP A 105 15.26 3.62 14.23
C ASP A 105 13.84 3.11 13.95
N LEU A 106 13.17 2.68 15.04
CA LEU A 106 11.78 2.19 14.99
C LEU A 106 10.82 3.20 14.41
N LEU A 107 11.00 4.49 14.71
CA LEU A 107 10.09 5.53 14.28
C LEU A 107 10.14 5.70 12.76
N GLN A 108 11.33 5.70 12.17
CA GLN A 108 11.50 5.79 10.72
C GLN A 108 10.90 4.57 10.01
N SER A 109 11.18 3.37 10.52
CA SER A 109 10.63 2.12 9.95
C SER A 109 9.10 2.04 10.07
N ALA A 110 8.53 2.48 11.19
CA ALA A 110 7.08 2.56 11.36
C ALA A 110 6.45 3.60 10.42
N ARG A 111 7.07 4.77 10.26
CA ARG A 111 6.63 5.79 9.29
C ARG A 111 6.65 5.25 7.87
N LEU A 112 7.71 4.55 7.48
CA LEU A 112 7.81 3.89 6.18
C LEU A 112 6.62 2.94 5.94
N LEU A 113 6.36 2.03 6.88
CA LEU A 113 5.27 1.06 6.78
C LEU A 113 3.90 1.74 6.66
N VAL A 114 3.63 2.74 7.50
CA VAL A 114 2.37 3.48 7.48
C VAL A 114 2.21 4.23 6.15
N CYS A 115 3.21 4.98 5.72
CA CYS A 115 3.17 5.74 4.47
C CYS A 115 2.95 4.83 3.26
N VAL A 116 3.73 3.76 3.13
CA VAL A 116 3.62 2.81 2.02
C VAL A 116 2.25 2.14 2.00
N SER A 117 1.72 1.75 3.17
CA SER A 117 0.41 1.08 3.28
C SER A 117 -0.75 2.02 2.94
N VAL A 118 -0.74 3.25 3.46
CA VAL A 118 -1.78 4.24 3.20
C VAL A 118 -1.78 4.64 1.73
N ILE A 119 -0.62 5.05 1.21
CA ILE A 119 -0.49 5.48 -0.19
C ILE A 119 -0.85 4.34 -1.13
N GLY A 120 -0.34 3.12 -0.87
CA GLY A 120 -0.67 1.92 -1.63
C GLY A 120 -2.16 1.62 -1.63
N SER A 121 -2.84 1.73 -0.47
CA SER A 121 -4.28 1.53 -0.37
C SER A 121 -5.07 2.55 -1.19
N PHE A 122 -4.72 3.83 -1.12
CA PHE A 122 -5.39 4.88 -1.90
C PHE A 122 -5.14 4.70 -3.40
N SER A 123 -3.91 4.38 -3.82
CA SER A 123 -3.59 4.10 -5.21
C SER A 123 -4.35 2.86 -5.72
N GLY A 124 -4.34 1.76 -4.96
CA GLY A 124 -5.09 0.55 -5.29
C GLY A 124 -6.60 0.79 -5.40
N ALA A 125 -7.18 1.54 -4.45
CA ALA A 125 -8.59 1.92 -4.47
C ALA A 125 -8.95 2.80 -5.67
N ALA A 126 -8.08 3.75 -6.02
CA ALA A 126 -8.25 4.63 -7.19
C ALA A 126 -8.25 3.80 -8.49
N ILE A 127 -7.27 2.92 -8.65
CA ILE A 127 -7.15 2.02 -9.80
C ILE A 127 -8.35 1.06 -9.87
N ALA A 128 -8.76 0.48 -8.73
CA ALA A 128 -9.91 -0.41 -8.65
C ALA A 128 -11.21 0.27 -9.10
N SER A 129 -11.44 1.50 -8.65
CA SER A 129 -12.61 2.28 -9.02
C SER A 129 -12.61 2.70 -10.50
N ALA A 130 -11.43 2.89 -11.10
CA ALA A 130 -11.30 3.20 -12.52
C ALA A 130 -11.59 1.98 -13.39
N PHE A 131 -11.11 0.79 -13.04
CA PHE A 131 -11.29 -0.42 -13.86
C PHE A 131 -12.58 -1.18 -13.56
N LEU A 132 -13.11 -1.12 -12.34
CA LEU A 132 -14.28 -1.86 -11.84
C LEU A 132 -14.16 -3.39 -12.04
N SER A 133 -12.94 -3.90 -12.17
CA SER A 133 -12.61 -5.29 -12.42
C SER A 133 -11.40 -5.68 -11.57
N THR A 134 -11.59 -6.63 -10.66
CA THR A 134 -10.52 -7.10 -9.75
C THR A 134 -9.30 -7.63 -10.51
N PRO A 135 -9.44 -8.55 -11.49
CA PRO A 135 -8.27 -9.11 -12.17
C PRO A 135 -7.48 -8.04 -12.91
N ILE A 136 -8.15 -7.13 -13.62
CA ILE A 136 -7.50 -6.07 -14.39
C ILE A 136 -6.77 -5.11 -13.45
N ALA A 137 -7.40 -4.70 -12.35
CA ALA A 137 -6.80 -3.78 -11.39
C ALA A 137 -5.56 -4.40 -10.71
N ILE A 138 -5.61 -5.68 -10.32
CA ILE A 138 -4.46 -6.37 -9.72
C ILE A 138 -3.30 -6.46 -10.73
N VAL A 139 -3.57 -6.91 -11.95
CA VAL A 139 -2.54 -7.00 -12.99
C VAL A 139 -1.92 -5.64 -13.27
N PHE A 140 -2.75 -4.58 -13.32
CA PHE A 140 -2.28 -3.23 -13.56
C PHE A 140 -1.35 -2.74 -12.43
N VAL A 141 -1.71 -2.95 -11.15
CA VAL A 141 -0.87 -2.55 -10.01
C VAL A 141 0.44 -3.32 -9.98
N LEU A 142 0.42 -4.63 -10.26
CA LEU A 142 1.65 -5.42 -10.35
C LEU A 142 2.52 -4.97 -11.51
N PHE A 143 1.93 -4.73 -12.69
CA PHE A 143 2.64 -4.19 -13.84
C PHE A 143 3.26 -2.82 -13.54
N GLN A 144 2.50 -1.92 -12.91
CA GLN A 144 2.98 -0.62 -12.47
C GLN A 144 4.21 -0.74 -11.56
N SER A 145 4.10 -1.55 -10.49
CA SER A 145 5.14 -1.63 -9.47
C SER A 145 6.43 -2.32 -9.96
N PHE A 146 6.32 -3.35 -10.79
CA PHE A 146 7.48 -4.13 -11.20
C PHE A 146 8.05 -3.73 -12.55
N VAL A 147 7.19 -3.37 -13.49
CA VAL A 147 7.62 -3.11 -14.86
C VAL A 147 7.71 -1.61 -15.13
N PHE A 148 6.63 -0.90 -14.87
CA PHE A 148 6.53 0.51 -15.25
C PHE A 148 7.50 1.39 -14.44
N ASP A 149 7.53 1.25 -13.12
CA ASP A 149 8.45 2.00 -12.26
C ASP A 149 9.93 1.67 -12.57
N SER A 150 10.22 0.42 -12.93
CA SER A 150 11.58 0.01 -13.34
C SER A 150 11.98 0.61 -14.68
N LEU A 151 11.06 0.62 -15.65
CA LEU A 151 11.32 1.22 -16.97
C LEU A 151 11.48 2.75 -16.85
N ILE A 152 10.65 3.40 -16.05
CA ILE A 152 10.81 4.85 -15.78
C ILE A 152 12.20 5.12 -15.19
N GLY A 153 12.63 4.32 -14.21
CA GLY A 153 13.96 4.45 -13.62
C GLY A 153 15.11 4.34 -14.62
N LEU A 154 14.94 3.53 -15.68
CA LEU A 154 15.95 3.34 -16.72
C LEU A 154 15.95 4.45 -17.79
N PHE A 155 14.77 4.94 -18.18
CA PHE A 155 14.63 5.80 -19.36
C PHE A 155 14.31 7.26 -19.07
N ALA A 156 13.68 7.57 -17.94
CA ALA A 156 13.19 8.93 -17.67
C ALA A 156 14.26 9.90 -17.11
N GLY A 157 15.46 9.42 -16.74
CA GLY A 157 16.54 10.29 -16.26
C GLY A 157 16.10 11.23 -15.14
N THR A 158 16.22 12.55 -15.35
CA THR A 158 15.83 13.57 -14.38
C THR A 158 14.32 13.67 -14.14
N ALA A 159 13.47 13.12 -15.02
CA ALA A 159 12.01 13.10 -14.87
C ALA A 159 11.52 11.92 -14.00
N THR A 160 12.37 10.96 -13.68
CA THR A 160 12.02 9.76 -12.88
C THR A 160 11.23 10.11 -11.61
N PRO A 161 11.64 11.06 -10.75
CA PRO A 161 10.93 11.36 -9.51
C PRO A 161 9.51 11.89 -9.74
N PHE A 162 9.23 12.50 -10.89
CA PHE A 162 7.91 13.09 -11.18
C PHE A 162 6.86 12.07 -11.60
N VAL A 163 7.28 10.90 -12.07
CA VAL A 163 6.39 9.89 -12.66
C VAL A 163 6.33 8.59 -11.85
N GLN A 164 7.36 8.28 -11.09
CA GLN A 164 7.47 7.04 -10.33
C GLN A 164 6.46 6.99 -9.17
N SER A 165 5.80 5.84 -8.98
CA SER A 165 4.75 5.68 -7.97
C SER A 165 5.28 5.76 -6.54
N ALA A 166 6.49 5.29 -6.29
CA ALA A 166 7.13 5.31 -4.98
C ALA A 166 7.57 6.71 -4.50
N THR A 167 7.62 7.71 -5.39
CA THR A 167 8.16 9.04 -5.06
C THR A 167 7.38 9.71 -3.93
N LEU A 168 6.05 9.57 -3.91
CA LEU A 168 5.23 10.18 -2.85
C LEU A 168 5.61 9.65 -1.47
N SER A 169 5.77 8.34 -1.31
CA SER A 169 6.19 7.73 -0.05
C SER A 169 7.61 8.12 0.34
N ASN A 170 8.54 8.11 -0.61
CA ASN A 170 9.93 8.46 -0.36
C ASN A 170 10.07 9.92 0.11
N VAL A 171 9.39 10.87 -0.54
CA VAL A 171 9.43 12.28 -0.15
C VAL A 171 8.81 12.52 1.23
N LEU A 172 7.75 11.79 1.60
CA LEU A 172 7.13 11.91 2.94
C LEU A 172 8.02 11.35 4.06
N ILE A 173 8.91 10.42 3.75
CA ILE A 173 9.78 9.75 4.73
C ILE A 173 11.13 10.44 4.83
N GLU A 174 11.77 10.66 3.70
CA GLU A 174 13.16 11.14 3.61
C GLU A 174 13.24 12.65 3.33
N GLY A 175 12.12 13.27 2.97
CA GLY A 175 12.08 14.62 2.45
C GLY A 175 12.44 14.66 0.96
N GLY A 176 12.41 15.85 0.37
CA GLY A 176 12.81 16.01 -1.02
C GLY A 176 11.91 16.96 -1.80
N ASN A 177 11.83 16.75 -3.11
CA ASN A 177 11.08 17.62 -4.01
C ASN A 177 9.56 17.39 -3.90
N VAL A 178 8.88 18.35 -3.24
CA VAL A 178 7.42 18.30 -3.04
C VAL A 178 6.66 18.29 -4.37
N TRP A 179 7.17 18.95 -5.41
CA TRP A 179 6.54 18.93 -6.73
C TRP A 179 6.55 17.55 -7.38
N ALA A 180 7.63 16.78 -7.16
CA ALA A 180 7.71 15.41 -7.60
C ALA A 180 6.71 14.51 -6.84
N ALA A 181 6.53 14.72 -5.54
CA ALA A 181 5.53 14.01 -4.77
C ALA A 181 4.10 14.33 -5.23
N LEU A 182 3.81 15.61 -5.49
CA LEU A 182 2.50 16.04 -5.98
C LEU A 182 2.20 15.47 -7.38
N SER A 183 3.16 15.47 -8.29
CA SER A 183 2.97 14.88 -9.63
C SER A 183 2.74 13.37 -9.55
N SER A 184 3.49 12.65 -8.71
CA SER A 184 3.27 11.22 -8.45
C SER A 184 1.87 10.96 -7.90
N ALA A 185 1.44 11.71 -6.88
CA ALA A 185 0.09 11.60 -6.32
C ALA A 185 -1.00 11.91 -7.34
N LEU A 186 -0.78 12.90 -8.20
CA LEU A 186 -1.72 13.25 -9.27
C LEU A 186 -1.88 12.09 -10.27
N ILE A 187 -0.78 11.53 -10.73
CA ILE A 187 -0.77 10.47 -11.75
C ILE A 187 -1.38 9.17 -11.21
N TRP A 188 -0.97 8.76 -10.00
CA TRP A 188 -1.28 7.42 -9.50
C TRP A 188 -2.48 7.33 -8.55
N ILE A 189 -2.94 8.46 -8.01
CA ILE A 189 -4.10 8.50 -7.11
C ILE A 189 -5.19 9.41 -7.68
N ALA A 190 -4.88 10.68 -8.00
CA ALA A 190 -5.91 11.65 -8.34
C ALA A 190 -6.56 11.35 -9.70
N ILE A 191 -5.77 11.08 -10.74
CA ILE A 191 -6.30 10.79 -12.09
C ILE A 191 -7.12 9.48 -12.10
N PRO A 192 -6.60 8.32 -11.64
CA PRO A 192 -7.41 7.11 -11.59
C PRO A 192 -8.63 7.26 -10.67
N GLY A 193 -8.48 7.95 -9.53
CA GLY A 193 -9.58 8.23 -8.63
C GLY A 193 -10.68 9.09 -9.27
N ALA A 194 -10.32 10.14 -9.99
CA ALA A 194 -11.27 10.99 -10.71
C ALA A 194 -12.02 10.20 -11.80
N ILE A 195 -11.32 9.38 -12.58
CA ILE A 195 -11.92 8.47 -13.55
C ILE A 195 -12.89 7.51 -12.86
N GLY A 196 -12.47 6.94 -11.73
CA GLY A 196 -13.29 6.03 -10.93
C GLY A 196 -14.56 6.69 -10.41
N VAL A 197 -14.45 7.88 -9.83
CA VAL A 197 -15.61 8.67 -9.36
C VAL A 197 -16.54 8.98 -10.54
N TRP A 198 -16.01 9.48 -11.65
CA TRP A 198 -16.81 9.79 -12.83
C TRP A 198 -17.56 8.56 -13.35
N ARG A 199 -16.90 7.43 -13.49
CA ARG A 199 -17.53 6.17 -13.92
C ARG A 199 -18.63 5.72 -12.97
N ASN A 200 -18.38 5.76 -11.65
CA ASN A 200 -19.36 5.36 -10.65
C ASN A 200 -20.60 6.29 -10.62
N LEU A 201 -20.43 7.57 -10.92
CA LEU A 201 -21.53 8.54 -11.01
C LEU A 201 -22.28 8.43 -12.33
N ALA A 202 -21.58 8.17 -13.44
CA ALA A 202 -22.15 8.11 -14.79
C ALA A 202 -22.83 6.77 -15.11
N THR A 203 -22.50 5.67 -14.42
CA THR A 203 -23.11 4.36 -14.68
C THR A 203 -24.53 4.35 -14.16
N ASN A 204 -25.49 4.56 -15.08
CA ASN A 204 -26.91 4.32 -14.81
C ASN A 204 -27.13 2.81 -14.75
N VAL A 205 -27.54 2.32 -13.58
CA VAL A 205 -27.98 0.93 -13.41
C VAL A 205 -29.39 0.85 -14.00
N THR A 206 -29.48 0.49 -15.29
CA THR A 206 -30.75 0.09 -15.95
C THR A 206 -30.95 -1.40 -15.72
#